data_ed7b7fb6cb73cbb48ffe6f35552cf729
#
_entry.id   ed7b7fb6cb73cbb48ffe6f35552cf729
#
_cell.length_a   1.000
_cell.length_b   1.000
_cell.length_c   1.000
_cell.angle_alpha   90.00
_cell.angle_beta   90.00
_cell.angle_gamma   90.00
#
_symmetry.space_group_name_H-M   'P 1'
#
loop_
_entity.id
_entity.type
_entity.pdbx_description
1 polymer ?
#
loop_
_entity_poly.entity_id
_entity_poly.type
_entity_poly.pdbx_seq_one_letter_code
_entity_poly.pdbx_strand_id
1 'polypeptide(L)'
;MKTQLPIILLNFSGVYDYESFASSQKIIHIDCRGLSGVDCYCDEDGRKELHRILAPYPAKALHFIDSGDYHYLTKYWVSKLQEPFSLIVLDHHPDMQQPQWEGVISCGGWVTDVLEKNPFVRNIIIVGASDELISQVPVHLRDKVMFYSQAEIDHHQAWPSKAGKLIHEPVYISIDKDVLRKQDAITDWSNGDMSLMQMQAVLRIIYAHEKVIGVDITGECSDTLDYLSEVKDASINNRANEELMQMILSEG
;
A
#
# COMPACT_ATOMS: atom_id res chain seq x y z
N MET A 1 6.79 17.98 -21.08
CA MET A 1 7.10 16.56 -20.80
C MET A 1 6.50 16.27 -19.44
N LYS A 2 5.64 15.24 -19.31
CA LYS A 2 5.23 14.76 -17.96
C LYS A 2 6.50 14.28 -17.27
N THR A 3 6.80 14.80 -16.09
CA THR A 3 7.91 14.29 -15.26
C THR A 3 7.52 12.90 -14.78
N GLN A 4 8.22 11.89 -15.24
CA GLN A 4 7.99 10.52 -14.82
C GLN A 4 8.23 10.42 -13.30
N LEU A 5 7.34 9.75 -12.57
CA LEU A 5 7.50 9.51 -11.14
C LEU A 5 8.81 8.73 -10.90
N PRO A 6 9.63 9.12 -9.93
CA PRO A 6 10.75 8.28 -9.50
C PRO A 6 10.21 6.95 -8.96
N ILE A 7 10.97 5.88 -9.17
CA ILE A 7 10.63 4.54 -8.67
C ILE A 7 11.63 4.20 -7.58
N ILE A 8 11.14 3.87 -6.40
CA ILE A 8 11.93 3.60 -5.20
C ILE A 8 11.54 2.22 -4.68
N LEU A 9 12.50 1.36 -4.44
CA LEU A 9 12.29 0.01 -3.94
C LEU A 9 13.04 -0.15 -2.62
N LEU A 10 12.30 -0.50 -1.57
CA LEU A 10 12.83 -0.80 -0.24
C LEU A 10 12.87 -2.32 -0.10
N ASN A 11 14.05 -2.88 0.11
CA ASN A 11 14.26 -4.31 0.23
C ASN A 11 14.64 -4.67 1.67
N PHE A 12 13.68 -5.20 2.43
CA PHE A 12 13.86 -5.62 3.83
C PHE A 12 14.17 -7.11 3.95
N SER A 13 13.44 -7.94 3.19
CA SER A 13 13.51 -9.40 3.26
C SER A 13 14.51 -10.01 2.29
N GLY A 14 14.78 -9.33 1.17
CA GLY A 14 15.54 -9.87 0.05
C GLY A 14 14.66 -10.45 -1.06
N VAL A 15 13.34 -10.44 -0.92
CA VAL A 15 12.39 -11.04 -1.87
C VAL A 15 12.55 -10.50 -3.29
N TYR A 16 12.85 -9.23 -3.44
CA TYR A 16 13.06 -8.59 -4.75
C TYR A 16 14.31 -9.07 -5.49
N ASP A 17 15.23 -9.77 -4.83
CA ASP A 17 16.39 -10.38 -5.50
C ASP A 17 15.97 -11.50 -6.48
N TYR A 18 14.74 -12.03 -6.34
CA TYR A 18 14.14 -13.04 -7.20
C TYR A 18 13.16 -12.49 -8.25
N GLU A 19 12.97 -11.18 -8.30
CA GLU A 19 12.00 -10.54 -9.18
C GLU A 19 12.67 -9.72 -10.27
N SER A 20 12.39 -10.06 -11.55
CA SER A 20 13.05 -9.44 -12.70
C SER A 20 12.71 -7.96 -12.89
N PHE A 21 11.51 -7.51 -12.49
CA PHE A 21 11.14 -6.10 -12.59
C PHE A 21 12.09 -5.21 -11.78
N ALA A 22 12.55 -5.71 -10.63
CA ALA A 22 13.45 -4.99 -9.74
C ALA A 22 14.84 -4.73 -10.36
N SER A 23 15.25 -5.50 -11.36
CA SER A 23 16.54 -5.31 -12.05
C SER A 23 16.60 -4.07 -12.97
N SER A 24 15.51 -3.33 -13.12
CA SER A 24 15.45 -2.13 -13.95
C SER A 24 16.38 -1.02 -13.44
N GLN A 25 17.25 -0.50 -14.31
CA GLN A 25 18.15 0.62 -13.97
C GLN A 25 17.43 1.93 -13.60
N LYS A 26 16.13 2.01 -13.81
CA LYS A 26 15.31 3.19 -13.43
C LYS A 26 14.85 3.14 -11.96
N ILE A 27 15.04 2.02 -11.29
CA ILE A 27 14.63 1.83 -9.90
C ILE A 27 15.77 2.22 -8.96
N ILE A 28 15.46 3.05 -7.97
CA ILE A 28 16.37 3.39 -6.89
C ILE A 28 16.18 2.34 -5.80
N HIS A 29 17.22 1.53 -5.57
CA HIS A 29 17.21 0.49 -4.54
C HIS A 29 17.71 1.02 -3.21
N ILE A 30 16.97 0.71 -2.15
CA ILE A 30 17.35 0.99 -0.76
C ILE A 30 17.41 -0.36 -0.02
N ASP A 31 18.62 -0.76 0.36
CA ASP A 31 18.83 -1.98 1.15
C ASP A 31 18.46 -1.70 2.61
N CYS A 32 17.41 -2.33 3.08
CA CYS A 32 16.88 -2.24 4.44
C CYS A 32 17.06 -3.53 5.25
N ARG A 33 17.72 -4.56 4.71
CA ARG A 33 17.85 -5.91 5.31
C ARG A 33 18.56 -5.95 6.66
N GLY A 34 19.32 -4.93 6.98
CA GLY A 34 20.04 -4.85 8.27
C GLY A 34 19.29 -4.11 9.37
N LEU A 35 18.06 -3.62 9.10
CA LEU A 35 17.30 -2.88 10.08
C LEU A 35 16.66 -3.81 11.11
N SER A 36 16.67 -3.40 12.37
CA SER A 36 16.01 -4.10 13.47
C SER A 36 14.88 -3.25 14.04
N GLY A 37 13.90 -3.90 14.68
CA GLY A 37 12.75 -3.21 15.28
C GLY A 37 11.80 -2.56 14.27
N VAL A 38 11.74 -3.10 13.05
CA VAL A 38 10.93 -2.56 11.94
C VAL A 38 9.96 -3.57 11.33
N ASP A 39 10.05 -4.84 11.71
CA ASP A 39 9.25 -5.92 11.17
C ASP A 39 7.89 -5.98 11.87
N CYS A 40 6.80 -5.88 11.12
CA CYS A 40 5.41 -5.80 11.55
C CYS A 40 5.12 -4.66 12.55
N TYR A 41 6.04 -4.45 13.49
CA TYR A 41 6.01 -3.40 14.51
C TYR A 41 7.27 -2.54 14.41
N CYS A 42 7.08 -1.22 14.36
CA CYS A 42 8.18 -0.28 14.30
C CYS A 42 8.35 0.41 15.65
N ASP A 43 9.44 0.12 16.33
CA ASP A 43 9.81 0.76 17.59
C ASP A 43 10.42 2.16 17.37
N GLU A 44 10.82 2.83 18.47
CA GLU A 44 11.35 4.19 18.38
C GLU A 44 12.69 4.25 17.64
N ASP A 45 13.57 3.27 17.83
CA ASP A 45 14.89 3.27 17.22
C ASP A 45 14.82 2.87 15.75
N GLY A 46 14.01 1.86 15.40
CA GLY A 46 13.67 1.52 14.01
C GLY A 46 13.08 2.71 13.25
N ARG A 47 12.17 3.44 13.89
CA ARG A 47 11.56 4.64 13.31
C ARG A 47 12.60 5.74 13.05
N LYS A 48 13.52 6.01 13.97
CA LYS A 48 14.60 6.99 13.78
C LYS A 48 15.48 6.63 12.59
N GLU A 49 15.82 5.35 12.48
CA GLU A 49 16.69 4.87 11.40
C GLU A 49 15.96 4.92 10.04
N LEU A 50 14.70 4.50 9.97
CA LEU A 50 13.87 4.67 8.78
C LEU A 50 13.76 6.13 8.37
N HIS A 51 13.52 7.04 9.30
CA HIS A 51 13.51 8.48 9.01
C HIS A 51 14.81 8.95 8.39
N ARG A 52 15.95 8.51 8.93
CA ARG A 52 17.29 8.87 8.42
C ARG A 52 17.52 8.38 7.01
N ILE A 53 17.19 7.11 6.75
CA ILE A 53 17.42 6.45 5.45
C ILE A 53 16.48 7.05 4.39
N LEU A 54 15.21 7.22 4.71
CA LEU A 54 14.19 7.61 3.76
C LEU A 54 14.07 9.14 3.58
N ALA A 55 14.70 9.95 4.45
CA ALA A 55 14.63 11.40 4.39
C ALA A 55 14.93 12.00 3.00
N PRO A 56 15.95 11.53 2.23
CA PRO A 56 16.29 12.08 0.93
C PRO A 56 15.24 11.86 -0.17
N TYR A 57 14.33 10.90 0.02
CA TYR A 57 13.43 10.44 -1.03
C TYR A 57 12.04 11.10 -0.94
N PRO A 58 11.41 11.43 -2.07
CA PRO A 58 10.13 12.13 -2.07
C PRO A 58 8.96 11.19 -1.81
N ALA A 59 7.87 11.71 -1.22
CA ALA A 59 6.57 11.03 -1.16
C ALA A 59 5.90 10.91 -2.54
N LYS A 60 6.18 11.87 -3.44
CA LYS A 60 5.63 11.88 -4.82
C LYS A 60 6.46 10.95 -5.70
N ALA A 61 6.26 9.66 -5.56
CA ALA A 61 6.99 8.61 -6.25
C ALA A 61 6.11 7.35 -6.37
N LEU A 62 6.61 6.33 -7.06
CA LEU A 62 6.14 4.96 -6.95
C LEU A 62 7.10 4.22 -6.02
N HIS A 63 6.59 3.75 -4.89
CA HIS A 63 7.39 3.01 -3.92
C HIS A 63 6.98 1.53 -3.93
N PHE A 64 7.97 0.64 -3.90
CA PHE A 64 7.79 -0.78 -3.59
C PHE A 64 8.32 -1.00 -2.17
N ILE A 65 7.50 -1.59 -1.28
CA ILE A 65 7.74 -1.59 0.18
C ILE A 65 7.91 -3.00 0.77
N ASP A 66 8.20 -4.03 -0.05
CA ASP A 66 8.38 -5.40 0.45
C ASP A 66 7.05 -6.05 0.95
N SER A 67 7.08 -6.85 2.01
CA SER A 67 5.90 -7.54 2.53
C SER A 67 4.92 -6.60 3.25
N GLY A 68 3.71 -7.08 3.51
CA GLY A 68 2.68 -6.37 4.25
C GLY A 68 3.10 -5.95 5.67
N ASP A 69 4.13 -6.60 6.24
CA ASP A 69 4.70 -6.21 7.53
C ASP A 69 5.26 -4.79 7.55
N TYR A 70 5.59 -4.26 6.38
CA TYR A 70 6.12 -2.90 6.23
C TYR A 70 5.08 -1.91 5.71
N HIS A 71 3.80 -2.28 5.60
CA HIS A 71 2.74 -1.40 5.08
C HIS A 71 2.62 -0.08 5.84
N TYR A 72 2.96 -0.06 7.12
CA TYR A 72 2.99 1.18 7.93
C TYR A 72 3.92 2.28 7.37
N LEU A 73 4.82 1.96 6.43
CA LEU A 73 5.67 2.96 5.76
C LEU A 73 4.87 3.94 4.90
N THR A 74 3.68 3.58 4.46
CA THR A 74 2.75 4.53 3.84
C THR A 74 2.53 5.76 4.72
N LYS A 75 2.34 5.56 6.04
CA LYS A 75 2.24 6.67 7.00
C LYS A 75 3.47 7.59 6.93
N TYR A 76 4.67 7.00 6.79
CA TYR A 76 5.90 7.79 6.65
C TYR A 76 5.87 8.65 5.37
N TRP A 77 5.51 8.08 4.23
CA TRP A 77 5.44 8.80 2.96
C TRP A 77 4.42 9.92 3.00
N VAL A 78 3.20 9.66 3.44
CA VAL A 78 2.15 10.69 3.50
C VAL A 78 2.41 11.75 4.56
N SER A 79 3.26 11.49 5.56
CA SER A 79 3.68 12.51 6.54
C SER A 79 4.56 13.61 5.94
N LYS A 80 5.18 13.37 4.77
CA LYS A 80 5.95 14.36 4.03
C LYS A 80 5.09 15.31 3.19
N LEU A 81 3.81 15.00 3.00
CA LEU A 81 2.89 15.84 2.27
C LEU A 81 2.47 17.00 3.17
N GLN A 82 2.56 18.22 2.65
CA GLN A 82 2.25 19.45 3.39
C GLN A 82 1.08 20.22 2.77
N GLU A 83 0.31 19.55 1.92
CA GLU A 83 -0.91 20.06 1.30
C GLU A 83 -2.05 19.06 1.51
N PRO A 84 -3.31 19.52 1.53
CA PRO A 84 -4.46 18.61 1.65
C PRO A 84 -4.43 17.49 0.60
N PHE A 85 -4.72 16.27 1.02
CA PHE A 85 -4.79 15.09 0.16
C PHE A 85 -5.84 14.11 0.65
N SER A 86 -6.32 13.25 -0.25
CA SER A 86 -7.11 12.07 0.08
C SER A 86 -6.24 10.81 -0.05
N LEU A 87 -6.42 9.85 0.86
CA LEU A 87 -5.73 8.56 0.86
C LEU A 87 -6.67 7.46 0.39
N ILE A 88 -6.26 6.72 -0.63
CA ILE A 88 -6.96 5.51 -1.09
C ILE A 88 -6.08 4.32 -0.76
N VAL A 89 -6.61 3.38 0.01
CA VAL A 89 -5.92 2.14 0.41
C VAL A 89 -6.63 0.97 -0.26
N LEU A 90 -5.93 0.22 -1.11
CA LEU A 90 -6.41 -1.05 -1.66
C LEU A 90 -5.78 -2.15 -0.80
N ASP A 91 -6.62 -2.84 -0.02
CA ASP A 91 -6.15 -3.76 1.01
C ASP A 91 -7.28 -4.72 1.43
N HIS A 92 -6.92 -5.97 1.70
CA HIS A 92 -7.86 -6.92 2.31
C HIS A 92 -8.15 -6.59 3.77
N HIS A 93 -7.17 -5.98 4.47
CA HIS A 93 -7.25 -5.57 5.85
C HIS A 93 -7.54 -4.05 5.95
N PRO A 94 -8.36 -3.60 6.90
CA PRO A 94 -8.59 -2.17 7.11
C PRO A 94 -7.39 -1.40 7.68
N ASP A 95 -6.42 -2.09 8.28
CA ASP A 95 -5.26 -1.54 8.98
C ASP A 95 -5.60 -0.45 10.02
N MET A 96 -6.74 -0.67 10.68
CA MET A 96 -7.31 0.26 11.67
C MET A 96 -7.36 -0.34 13.09
N GLN A 97 -6.44 -1.24 13.40
CA GLN A 97 -6.30 -1.77 14.76
C GLN A 97 -5.83 -0.68 15.73
N GLN A 98 -6.28 -0.80 16.98
CA GLN A 98 -5.80 0.08 18.05
C GLN A 98 -4.34 -0.26 18.39
N PRO A 99 -3.48 0.75 18.66
CA PRO A 99 -2.11 0.50 19.08
C PRO A 99 -2.08 -0.36 20.35
N GLN A 100 -1.29 -1.43 20.32
CA GLN A 100 -1.11 -2.32 21.48
C GLN A 100 -0.11 -1.73 22.49
N TRP A 101 0.84 -0.93 22.02
CA TRP A 101 1.88 -0.28 22.83
C TRP A 101 2.03 1.18 22.43
N GLU A 102 2.19 2.04 23.44
CA GLU A 102 2.42 3.46 23.22
C GLU A 102 3.75 3.70 22.46
N GLY A 103 3.70 4.50 21.42
CA GLY A 103 4.87 4.87 20.61
C GLY A 103 5.32 3.83 19.57
N VAL A 104 4.71 2.64 19.53
CA VAL A 104 4.95 1.63 18.51
C VAL A 104 3.94 1.76 17.38
N ILE A 105 4.42 1.73 16.14
CA ILE A 105 3.58 1.71 14.94
C ILE A 105 3.48 0.25 14.48
N SER A 106 2.30 -0.19 14.03
CA SER A 106 2.13 -1.54 13.47
C SER A 106 1.62 -1.49 12.03
N CYS A 107 1.90 -2.55 11.26
CA CYS A 107 1.34 -2.75 9.93
C CYS A 107 -0.19 -2.72 9.97
N GLY A 108 -0.84 -3.38 10.92
CA GLY A 108 -2.30 -3.42 11.04
C GLY A 108 -2.96 -2.20 11.71
N GLY A 109 -2.22 -1.15 12.08
CA GLY A 109 -2.78 0.02 12.79
C GLY A 109 -2.43 1.38 12.18
N TRP A 110 -1.67 1.42 11.11
CA TRP A 110 -1.12 2.65 10.55
C TRP A 110 -2.18 3.60 9.98
N VAL A 111 -3.29 3.07 9.45
CA VAL A 111 -4.39 3.90 8.91
C VAL A 111 -5.04 4.72 10.02
N THR A 112 -5.25 4.14 11.21
CA THR A 112 -5.73 4.88 12.38
C THR A 112 -4.77 6.02 12.74
N ASP A 113 -3.48 5.76 12.70
CA ASP A 113 -2.47 6.76 13.00
C ASP A 113 -2.47 7.92 11.98
N VAL A 114 -2.66 7.65 10.68
CA VAL A 114 -2.82 8.69 9.65
C VAL A 114 -4.09 9.48 9.89
N LEU A 115 -5.21 8.80 10.13
CA LEU A 115 -6.51 9.43 10.37
C LEU A 115 -6.48 10.41 11.55
N GLU A 116 -5.80 10.04 12.65
CA GLU A 116 -5.81 10.82 13.88
C GLU A 116 -4.69 11.88 13.94
N LYS A 117 -3.56 11.64 13.29
CA LYS A 117 -2.35 12.44 13.50
C LYS A 117 -1.88 13.23 12.28
N ASN A 118 -2.36 12.91 11.06
CA ASN A 118 -1.95 13.66 9.87
C ASN A 118 -2.89 14.86 9.63
N PRO A 119 -2.42 16.12 9.77
CA PRO A 119 -3.29 17.29 9.65
C PRO A 119 -3.73 17.60 8.20
N PHE A 120 -3.12 16.95 7.21
CA PHE A 120 -3.37 17.19 5.79
C PHE A 120 -4.30 16.17 5.14
N VAL A 121 -4.49 14.98 5.74
CA VAL A 121 -5.46 14.01 5.21
C VAL A 121 -6.89 14.54 5.35
N ARG A 122 -7.67 14.47 4.28
CA ARG A 122 -9.07 14.91 4.24
C ARG A 122 -10.03 13.75 4.22
N ASN A 123 -9.74 12.77 3.38
CA ASN A 123 -10.55 11.56 3.27
C ASN A 123 -9.64 10.34 3.27
N ILE A 124 -10.11 9.26 3.85
CA ILE A 124 -9.50 7.94 3.73
C ILE A 124 -10.56 7.00 3.15
N ILE A 125 -10.19 6.28 2.11
CA ILE A 125 -11.05 5.34 1.41
C ILE A 125 -10.34 4.01 1.36
N ILE A 126 -10.95 2.96 1.94
CA ILE A 126 -10.40 1.60 1.96
C ILE A 126 -11.19 0.75 0.98
N VAL A 127 -10.48 0.11 0.06
CA VAL A 127 -11.03 -0.62 -1.09
C VAL A 127 -10.62 -2.08 -1.02
N GLY A 128 -11.58 -2.99 -1.09
CA GLY A 128 -11.34 -4.43 -1.16
C GLY A 128 -11.39 -5.17 0.17
N ALA A 129 -11.43 -4.45 1.29
CA ALA A 129 -11.54 -5.09 2.60
C ALA A 129 -12.84 -5.92 2.72
N SER A 130 -12.76 -7.06 3.41
CA SER A 130 -13.93 -7.89 3.65
C SER A 130 -14.89 -7.26 4.67
N ASP A 131 -16.20 -7.49 4.48
CA ASP A 131 -17.22 -6.99 5.42
C ASP A 131 -16.99 -7.50 6.85
N GLU A 132 -16.45 -8.71 7.00
CA GLU A 132 -16.09 -9.28 8.30
C GLU A 132 -15.02 -8.44 9.00
N LEU A 133 -13.90 -8.13 8.32
CA LEU A 133 -12.82 -7.32 8.86
C LEU A 133 -13.26 -5.87 9.10
N ILE A 134 -14.06 -5.30 8.20
CA ILE A 134 -14.65 -3.97 8.38
C ILE A 134 -15.50 -3.93 9.67
N SER A 135 -16.24 -4.99 9.96
CA SER A 135 -17.09 -5.06 11.16
C SER A 135 -16.30 -5.03 12.48
N GLN A 136 -15.03 -5.45 12.44
CA GLN A 136 -14.13 -5.46 13.60
C GLN A 136 -13.53 -4.07 13.89
N VAL A 137 -13.57 -3.14 12.93
CA VAL A 137 -13.11 -1.76 13.15
C VAL A 137 -14.03 -1.07 14.16
N PRO A 138 -13.48 -0.42 15.21
CA PRO A 138 -14.28 0.33 16.17
C PRO A 138 -15.18 1.36 15.49
N VAL A 139 -16.47 1.42 15.90
CA VAL A 139 -17.48 2.25 15.24
C VAL A 139 -17.04 3.71 15.11
N HIS A 140 -16.43 4.29 16.14
CA HIS A 140 -15.99 5.69 16.15
C HIS A 140 -14.85 6.00 15.14
N LEU A 141 -14.13 4.99 14.67
CA LEU A 141 -13.14 5.08 13.59
C LEU A 141 -13.77 4.76 12.24
N ARG A 142 -14.58 3.71 12.19
CA ARG A 142 -15.28 3.25 10.98
C ARG A 142 -16.14 4.35 10.35
N ASP A 143 -16.80 5.16 11.16
CA ASP A 143 -17.64 6.25 10.69
C ASP A 143 -16.86 7.44 10.11
N LYS A 144 -15.52 7.46 10.27
CA LYS A 144 -14.63 8.52 9.74
C LYS A 144 -13.97 8.19 8.42
N VAL A 145 -14.09 6.96 7.96
CA VAL A 145 -13.50 6.48 6.70
C VAL A 145 -14.59 5.92 5.80
N MET A 146 -14.35 5.93 4.50
CA MET A 146 -15.24 5.29 3.55
C MET A 146 -14.68 3.90 3.21
N PHE A 147 -15.54 2.90 3.29
CA PHE A 147 -15.24 1.57 2.79
C PHE A 147 -15.94 1.31 1.47
N TYR A 148 -15.22 0.67 0.57
CA TYR A 148 -15.72 0.07 -0.65
C TYR A 148 -15.32 -1.40 -0.62
N SER A 149 -16.19 -2.21 -0.01
CA SER A 149 -15.88 -3.60 0.31
C SER A 149 -15.74 -4.47 -0.93
N GLN A 150 -15.12 -5.64 -0.77
CA GLN A 150 -15.03 -6.62 -1.85
C GLN A 150 -16.42 -7.00 -2.38
N ALA A 151 -17.42 -7.15 -1.51
CA ALA A 151 -18.79 -7.44 -1.92
C ALA A 151 -19.40 -6.33 -2.80
N GLU A 152 -19.13 -5.07 -2.49
CA GLU A 152 -19.58 -3.94 -3.33
C GLU A 152 -18.90 -3.93 -4.71
N ILE A 153 -17.63 -4.33 -4.79
CA ILE A 153 -16.89 -4.48 -6.04
C ILE A 153 -17.50 -5.59 -6.89
N ASP A 154 -17.78 -6.74 -6.31
CA ASP A 154 -18.35 -7.90 -7.01
C ASP A 154 -19.76 -7.62 -7.53
N HIS A 155 -20.52 -6.82 -6.80
CA HIS A 155 -21.85 -6.38 -7.24
C HIS A 155 -21.83 -5.19 -8.22
N HIS A 156 -20.65 -4.80 -8.72
CA HIS A 156 -20.48 -3.68 -9.66
C HIS A 156 -21.12 -2.37 -9.18
N GLN A 157 -21.16 -2.15 -7.87
CA GLN A 157 -21.63 -0.87 -7.34
C GLN A 157 -20.67 0.23 -7.77
N ALA A 158 -21.21 1.28 -8.36
CA ALA A 158 -20.39 2.28 -9.03
C ALA A 158 -19.50 3.05 -8.05
N TRP A 159 -18.21 2.74 -8.03
CA TRP A 159 -17.17 3.52 -7.35
C TRP A 159 -17.33 5.04 -7.54
N PRO A 160 -17.53 5.57 -8.78
CA PRO A 160 -17.58 7.01 -9.00
C PRO A 160 -18.74 7.72 -8.30
N SER A 161 -19.81 7.02 -7.98
CA SER A 161 -21.00 7.66 -7.36
C SER A 161 -20.82 7.95 -5.87
N LYS A 162 -19.95 7.20 -5.17
CA LYS A 162 -19.65 7.39 -3.75
C LYS A 162 -18.38 8.23 -3.55
N ALA A 163 -17.26 7.79 -4.13
CA ALA A 163 -15.95 8.39 -3.91
C ALA A 163 -15.77 9.75 -4.60
N GLY A 164 -16.18 9.89 -5.85
CA GLY A 164 -16.01 11.13 -6.60
C GLY A 164 -16.80 12.35 -6.07
N LYS A 165 -17.69 12.13 -5.09
CA LYS A 165 -18.35 13.21 -4.35
C LYS A 165 -17.58 13.68 -3.12
N LEU A 166 -16.60 12.89 -2.66
CA LEU A 166 -15.85 13.14 -1.44
C LEU A 166 -14.43 13.63 -1.74
N ILE A 167 -13.86 13.21 -2.87
CA ILE A 167 -12.49 13.55 -3.24
C ILE A 167 -12.49 14.89 -3.97
N HIS A 168 -11.81 15.87 -3.42
CA HIS A 168 -11.61 17.20 -4.00
C HIS A 168 -10.13 17.59 -4.00
N GLU A 169 -9.29 16.81 -3.32
CA GLU A 169 -7.87 17.02 -3.18
C GLU A 169 -7.10 15.98 -4.01
N PRO A 170 -5.80 16.23 -4.28
CA PRO A 170 -4.94 15.20 -4.86
C PRO A 170 -4.93 13.91 -4.04
N VAL A 171 -4.74 12.78 -4.71
CA VAL A 171 -4.85 11.45 -4.12
C VAL A 171 -3.47 10.81 -3.96
N TYR A 172 -3.21 10.24 -2.80
CA TYR A 172 -2.16 9.25 -2.59
C TYR A 172 -2.77 7.86 -2.54
N ILE A 173 -2.19 6.91 -3.28
CA ILE A 173 -2.68 5.53 -3.35
C ILE A 173 -1.70 4.61 -2.60
N SER A 174 -2.22 3.77 -1.72
CA SER A 174 -1.47 2.70 -1.08
C SER A 174 -2.09 1.36 -1.45
N ILE A 175 -1.27 0.43 -1.93
CA ILE A 175 -1.70 -0.87 -2.41
C ILE A 175 -1.01 -1.94 -1.58
N ASP A 176 -1.79 -2.72 -0.80
CA ASP A 176 -1.35 -4.03 -0.35
C ASP A 176 -1.85 -5.10 -1.32
N LYS A 177 -0.91 -5.90 -1.85
CA LYS A 177 -1.26 -6.97 -2.80
C LYS A 177 -2.05 -8.10 -2.16
N ASP A 178 -2.17 -8.13 -0.83
CA ASP A 178 -3.02 -9.10 -0.15
C ASP A 178 -4.52 -8.89 -0.45
N VAL A 179 -4.93 -7.72 -0.95
CA VAL A 179 -6.28 -7.53 -1.50
C VAL A 179 -6.55 -8.45 -2.68
N LEU A 180 -5.50 -8.90 -3.38
CA LEU A 180 -5.61 -9.78 -4.52
C LEU A 180 -5.84 -11.24 -4.10
N ARG A 181 -6.52 -11.98 -4.96
CA ARG A 181 -6.64 -13.43 -4.82
C ARG A 181 -5.28 -14.11 -5.04
N LYS A 182 -5.08 -15.29 -4.46
CA LYS A 182 -3.81 -16.05 -4.49
C LYS A 182 -3.28 -16.39 -5.89
N GLN A 183 -4.11 -16.36 -6.94
CA GLN A 183 -3.67 -16.56 -8.31
C GLN A 183 -2.95 -15.34 -8.89
N ASP A 184 -3.18 -14.17 -8.29
CA ASP A 184 -2.66 -12.89 -8.78
C ASP A 184 -1.57 -12.31 -7.87
N ALA A 185 -1.54 -12.67 -6.58
CA ALA A 185 -0.43 -12.38 -5.65
C ALA A 185 -0.34 -13.42 -4.54
N ILE A 186 0.85 -13.73 -4.08
CA ILE A 186 1.11 -14.55 -2.88
C ILE A 186 1.73 -13.61 -1.83
N THR A 187 1.15 -13.59 -0.64
CA THR A 187 1.52 -12.65 0.43
C THR A 187 1.68 -13.37 1.76
N ASP A 188 2.39 -12.78 2.70
CA ASP A 188 2.54 -13.32 4.05
C ASP A 188 1.23 -13.24 4.86
N TRP A 189 0.35 -12.32 4.47
CA TRP A 189 -0.97 -12.13 5.08
C TRP A 189 -2.08 -12.82 4.30
N SER A 190 -3.25 -12.91 4.90
CA SER A 190 -4.41 -13.54 4.25
C SER A 190 -4.85 -12.76 3.02
N ASN A 191 -4.97 -13.45 1.89
CA ASN A 191 -5.41 -12.84 0.65
C ASN A 191 -6.92 -12.58 0.62
N GLY A 192 -7.30 -11.50 -0.06
CA GLY A 192 -8.66 -11.22 -0.51
C GLY A 192 -9.04 -11.99 -1.77
N ASP A 193 -10.10 -11.52 -2.42
CA ASP A 193 -10.69 -12.15 -3.61
C ASP A 193 -10.62 -11.27 -4.89
N MET A 194 -10.05 -10.06 -4.80
CA MET A 194 -9.93 -9.16 -5.94
C MET A 194 -8.99 -9.75 -6.98
N SER A 195 -9.39 -9.75 -8.25
CA SER A 195 -8.46 -10.08 -9.33
C SER A 195 -7.58 -8.87 -9.68
N LEU A 196 -6.38 -9.12 -10.21
CA LEU A 196 -5.51 -8.03 -10.71
C LEU A 196 -6.22 -7.17 -11.76
N MET A 197 -7.07 -7.77 -12.60
CA MET A 197 -7.87 -7.05 -13.59
C MET A 197 -8.89 -6.11 -12.95
N GLN A 198 -9.56 -6.51 -11.86
CA GLN A 198 -10.48 -5.63 -11.11
C GLN A 198 -9.70 -4.48 -10.46
N MET A 199 -8.56 -4.76 -9.83
CA MET A 199 -7.69 -3.72 -9.27
C MET A 199 -7.27 -2.71 -10.33
N GLN A 200 -6.80 -3.17 -11.47
CA GLN A 200 -6.44 -2.29 -12.60
C GLN A 200 -7.63 -1.46 -13.10
N ALA A 201 -8.83 -2.02 -13.10
CA ALA A 201 -10.04 -1.27 -13.47
C ALA A 201 -10.35 -0.15 -12.46
N VAL A 202 -10.23 -0.43 -11.16
CA VAL A 202 -10.38 0.57 -10.09
C VAL A 202 -9.32 1.67 -10.24
N LEU A 203 -8.06 1.30 -10.42
CA LEU A 203 -6.97 2.26 -10.59
C LEU A 203 -7.18 3.16 -11.82
N ARG A 204 -7.60 2.60 -12.97
CA ARG A 204 -7.91 3.42 -14.17
C ARG A 204 -9.02 4.43 -13.90
N ILE A 205 -10.04 4.06 -13.14
CA ILE A 205 -11.10 5.01 -12.76
C ILE A 205 -10.53 6.13 -11.88
N ILE A 206 -9.67 5.78 -10.91
CA ILE A 206 -9.02 6.79 -10.06
C ILE A 206 -8.18 7.75 -10.92
N TYR A 207 -7.29 7.23 -11.77
CA TYR A 207 -6.46 8.06 -12.63
C TYR A 207 -7.24 8.91 -13.65
N ALA A 208 -8.42 8.43 -14.10
CA ALA A 208 -9.26 9.19 -15.01
C ALA A 208 -9.96 10.39 -14.35
N HIS A 209 -10.17 10.34 -13.04
CA HIS A 209 -10.97 11.35 -12.33
C HIS A 209 -10.16 12.16 -11.31
N GLU A 210 -9.04 11.63 -10.80
CA GLU A 210 -8.31 12.19 -9.69
C GLU A 210 -6.86 12.50 -10.06
N LYS A 211 -6.28 13.50 -9.41
CA LYS A 211 -4.86 13.81 -9.53
C LYS A 211 -4.05 12.94 -8.57
N VAL A 212 -3.51 11.84 -9.05
CA VAL A 212 -2.63 10.98 -8.25
C VAL A 212 -1.26 11.64 -8.08
N ILE A 213 -0.79 11.72 -6.83
CA ILE A 213 0.48 12.39 -6.46
C ILE A 213 1.57 11.44 -5.98
N GLY A 214 1.24 10.22 -5.65
CA GLY A 214 2.17 9.17 -5.23
C GLY A 214 1.45 7.85 -5.07
N VAL A 215 2.20 6.77 -5.21
CA VAL A 215 1.69 5.40 -5.04
C VAL A 215 2.72 4.60 -4.28
N ASP A 216 2.27 3.75 -3.35
CA ASP A 216 3.09 2.66 -2.84
C ASP A 216 2.43 1.29 -3.05
N ILE A 217 3.27 0.26 -3.11
CA ILE A 217 2.88 -1.13 -3.31
C ILE A 217 3.65 -1.98 -2.31
N THR A 218 2.93 -2.77 -1.53
CA THR A 218 3.45 -3.76 -0.59
C THR A 218 2.80 -5.12 -0.81
N GLY A 219 3.03 -6.08 0.07
CA GLY A 219 2.40 -7.40 0.03
C GLY A 219 3.22 -8.41 -0.77
N GLU A 220 4.55 -8.46 -0.54
CA GLU A 220 5.37 -9.58 -0.98
C GLU A 220 5.22 -10.78 -0.03
N CYS A 221 5.65 -11.96 -0.48
CA CYS A 221 5.78 -13.16 0.34
C CYS A 221 7.25 -13.33 0.72
N SER A 222 7.57 -13.01 1.96
CA SER A 222 8.93 -13.10 2.51
C SER A 222 9.15 -14.34 3.35
N ASP A 223 8.09 -14.98 3.84
CA ASP A 223 8.12 -16.19 4.68
C ASP A 223 7.86 -17.43 3.81
N THR A 224 8.88 -17.93 3.15
CA THR A 224 8.80 -19.09 2.28
C THR A 224 9.41 -20.34 2.93
N LEU A 225 8.77 -21.50 2.72
CA LEU A 225 9.20 -22.77 3.32
C LEU A 225 10.47 -23.35 2.68
N ASP A 226 10.70 -23.06 1.41
CA ASP A 226 11.83 -23.58 0.64
C ASP A 226 12.07 -22.76 -0.64
N TYR A 227 13.25 -22.92 -1.22
CA TYR A 227 13.69 -22.19 -2.42
C TYR A 227 12.76 -22.34 -3.64
N LEU A 228 12.12 -23.49 -3.84
CA LEU A 228 11.22 -23.69 -4.98
C LEU A 228 9.92 -22.92 -4.80
N SER A 229 9.40 -22.89 -3.58
CA SER A 229 8.24 -22.04 -3.22
C SER A 229 8.58 -20.57 -3.40
N GLU A 230 9.73 -20.13 -2.89
CA GLU A 230 10.20 -18.75 -3.03
C GLU A 230 10.26 -18.28 -4.48
N VAL A 231 10.88 -19.05 -5.37
CA VAL A 231 10.98 -18.70 -6.81
C VAL A 231 9.60 -18.67 -7.48
N LYS A 232 8.71 -19.60 -7.11
CA LYS A 232 7.34 -19.64 -7.66
C LYS A 232 6.54 -18.43 -7.22
N ASP A 233 6.55 -18.12 -5.93
CA ASP A 233 5.77 -17.04 -5.34
C ASP A 233 6.29 -15.68 -5.83
N ALA A 234 7.61 -15.48 -5.89
CA ALA A 234 8.24 -14.35 -6.52
C ALA A 234 7.86 -14.20 -8.00
N SER A 235 7.71 -15.29 -8.75
CA SER A 235 7.27 -15.21 -10.17
C SER A 235 5.84 -14.69 -10.32
N ILE A 236 4.93 -15.02 -9.39
CA ILE A 236 3.56 -14.51 -9.39
C ILE A 236 3.57 -13.02 -9.03
N ASN A 237 4.30 -12.67 -7.97
CA ASN A 237 4.40 -11.29 -7.49
C ASN A 237 5.13 -10.39 -8.48
N ASN A 238 6.20 -10.86 -9.13
CA ASN A 238 6.90 -10.14 -10.19
C ASN A 238 5.94 -9.72 -11.32
N ARG A 239 5.06 -10.64 -11.77
CA ARG A 239 4.06 -10.32 -12.79
C ARG A 239 3.13 -9.21 -12.32
N ALA A 240 2.61 -9.30 -11.11
CA ALA A 240 1.73 -8.28 -10.55
C ALA A 240 2.44 -6.92 -10.45
N ASN A 241 3.69 -6.91 -9.96
CA ASN A 241 4.51 -5.72 -9.84
C ASN A 241 4.81 -5.09 -11.20
N GLU A 242 5.16 -5.89 -12.21
CA GLU A 242 5.38 -5.39 -13.58
C GLU A 242 4.13 -4.76 -14.18
N GLU A 243 2.97 -5.44 -14.08
CA GLU A 243 1.72 -4.95 -14.64
C GLU A 243 1.25 -3.67 -13.94
N LEU A 244 1.35 -3.60 -12.61
CA LEU A 244 1.00 -2.41 -11.83
C LEU A 244 1.96 -1.25 -12.12
N MET A 245 3.27 -1.50 -12.14
CA MET A 245 4.26 -0.49 -12.47
C MET A 245 4.03 0.10 -13.86
N GLN A 246 3.85 -0.75 -14.88
CA GLN A 246 3.60 -0.30 -16.25
C GLN A 246 2.34 0.55 -16.35
N MET A 247 1.26 0.12 -15.71
CA MET A 247 0.00 0.85 -15.69
C MET A 247 0.17 2.22 -15.00
N ILE A 248 0.72 2.27 -13.79
CA ILE A 248 0.91 3.49 -13.02
C ILE A 248 1.75 4.51 -13.79
N LEU A 249 2.84 4.06 -14.42
CA LEU A 249 3.73 4.92 -15.21
C LEU A 249 3.09 5.40 -16.52
N SER A 250 2.12 4.68 -17.07
CA SER A 250 1.42 5.09 -18.30
C SER A 250 0.32 6.11 -18.04
N GLU A 251 -0.33 6.05 -16.89
CA GLU A 251 -1.44 6.94 -16.51
C GLU A 251 -0.94 8.25 -15.84
N GLY A 252 0.16 8.16 -15.05
CA GLY A 252 0.79 9.30 -14.36
C GLY A 252 1.71 10.10 -15.27
#